data_3cdb44c73d17e74372cd13e08f5b6e62
#
_entry.id   3cdb44c73d17e74372cd13e08f5b6e62
#
_cell.length_a   1.000
_cell.length_b   1.000
_cell.length_c   1.000
_cell.angle_alpha   90.00
_cell.angle_beta   90.00
_cell.angle_gamma   90.00
#
_symmetry.space_group_name_H-M   'P 1'
#
loop_
_entity.id
_entity.type
_entity.pdbx_description
1 polymer ?
#
loop_
_entity_poly.entity_id
_entity_poly.type
_entity_poly.pdbx_seq_one_letter_code
_entity_poly.pdbx_strand_id
1 'polypeptide(L)'
;MDSTIIGCECIDELADFAGVKDRVSEITERAMRGELDFEAALRERVAMLKGLPLSDLQRAYDERVALNPGARTLVRTMAAGGARCVLVSGGFTFFTSRVAQAAGFHAQRANTLIEAGEVLAGEVGSPILGREAKLAALREEAAAIGADLTATLAVGDGANDLAMIEAAGLGVAYRAKPVVAAQAHAKVDHADLTALLYFQGYSAQDFVTD
;
A
#
# COMPACT_ATOMS: atom_id res chain seq x y z
N MET A 1 0.40 -0.53 0.73
CA MET A 1 0.91 -1.64 -0.09
C MET A 1 2.42 -1.62 -0.10
N ASP A 2 3.00 -0.63 -0.78
CA ASP A 2 4.44 -0.43 -0.88
C ASP A 2 5.05 -0.35 0.51
N SER A 3 6.25 -0.86 0.68
CA SER A 3 7.00 -0.96 1.95
C SER A 3 6.28 -1.68 3.12
N THR A 4 5.02 -2.10 2.97
CA THR A 4 4.24 -2.83 3.99
C THR A 4 3.87 -4.25 3.54
N ILE A 5 3.04 -4.41 2.50
CA ILE A 5 2.62 -5.72 1.96
C ILE A 5 3.65 -6.27 0.98
N ILE A 6 4.35 -5.40 0.28
CA ILE A 6 5.48 -5.71 -0.61
C ILE A 6 6.73 -4.96 -0.14
N GLY A 7 7.91 -5.44 -0.55
CA GLY A 7 9.20 -4.94 -0.09
C GLY A 7 9.78 -3.73 -0.85
N CYS A 8 9.05 -3.16 -1.83
CA CYS A 8 9.54 -2.08 -2.68
C CYS A 8 8.51 -0.96 -2.83
N GLU A 9 8.95 0.14 -3.43
CA GLU A 9 8.11 1.26 -3.89
C GLU A 9 7.90 1.11 -5.40
N CYS A 10 6.68 0.78 -5.85
CA CYS A 10 6.42 0.50 -7.26
C CYS A 10 6.76 1.67 -8.20
N ILE A 11 6.58 2.91 -7.77
CA ILE A 11 6.91 4.08 -8.61
C ILE A 11 8.43 4.21 -8.81
N ASP A 12 9.23 3.85 -7.82
CA ASP A 12 10.70 3.90 -7.90
C ASP A 12 11.22 2.79 -8.83
N GLU A 13 10.60 1.60 -8.79
CA GLU A 13 10.93 0.53 -9.72
C GLU A 13 10.59 0.91 -11.17
N LEU A 14 9.42 1.52 -11.41
CA LEU A 14 9.07 2.04 -12.75
C LEU A 14 10.03 3.15 -13.19
N ALA A 15 10.46 4.02 -12.29
CA ALA A 15 11.43 5.06 -12.58
C ALA A 15 12.81 4.50 -12.97
N ASP A 16 13.21 3.37 -12.37
CA ASP A 16 14.42 2.65 -12.74
C ASP A 16 14.32 2.09 -14.17
N PHE A 17 13.21 1.44 -14.52
CA PHE A 17 12.93 0.97 -15.88
C PHE A 17 12.87 2.10 -16.93
N ALA A 18 12.36 3.27 -16.53
CA ALA A 18 12.32 4.46 -17.39
C ALA A 18 13.66 5.22 -17.47
N GLY A 19 14.66 4.85 -16.67
CA GLY A 19 15.95 5.55 -16.58
C GLY A 19 15.87 6.95 -15.96
N VAL A 20 14.86 7.20 -15.10
CA VAL A 20 14.58 8.51 -14.49
C VAL A 20 14.60 8.47 -12.96
N LYS A 21 15.17 7.42 -12.37
CA LYS A 21 15.14 7.18 -10.92
C LYS A 21 15.64 8.38 -10.09
N ASP A 22 16.77 8.97 -10.48
CA ASP A 22 17.36 10.12 -9.77
C ASP A 22 16.42 11.32 -9.74
N ARG A 23 15.74 11.58 -10.85
CA ARG A 23 14.77 12.69 -10.96
C ARG A 23 13.52 12.44 -10.12
N VAL A 24 13.02 11.20 -10.09
CA VAL A 24 11.87 10.80 -9.25
C VAL A 24 12.24 10.90 -7.77
N SER A 25 13.46 10.49 -7.40
CA SER A 25 13.98 10.65 -6.03
C SER A 25 14.06 12.12 -5.61
N GLU A 26 14.52 13.01 -6.47
CA GLU A 26 14.56 14.46 -6.21
C GLU A 26 13.15 15.03 -5.92
N ILE A 27 12.15 14.66 -6.71
CA ILE A 27 10.75 15.07 -6.48
C ILE A 27 10.25 14.54 -5.13
N THR A 28 10.58 13.30 -4.79
CA THR A 28 10.22 12.70 -3.50
C THR A 28 10.85 13.47 -2.34
N GLU A 29 12.12 13.87 -2.44
CA GLU A 29 12.78 14.68 -1.41
C GLU A 29 12.16 16.07 -1.26
N ARG A 30 11.77 16.71 -2.35
CA ARG A 30 11.06 18.01 -2.34
C ARG A 30 9.72 17.89 -1.62
N ALA A 31 8.97 16.82 -1.90
CA ALA A 31 7.72 16.54 -1.19
C ALA A 31 7.94 16.29 0.31
N MET A 32 9.02 15.56 0.68
CA MET A 32 9.37 15.33 2.09
C MET A 32 9.77 16.61 2.83
N ARG A 33 10.31 17.61 2.13
CA ARG A 33 10.60 18.93 2.69
C ARG A 33 9.37 19.86 2.74
N GLY A 34 8.21 19.39 2.26
CA GLY A 34 6.98 20.17 2.22
C GLY A 34 6.89 21.20 1.10
N GLU A 35 7.77 21.14 0.11
CA GLU A 35 7.77 22.02 -1.07
C GLU A 35 6.67 21.64 -2.08
N LEU A 36 6.20 20.41 -2.03
CA LEU A 36 5.12 19.85 -2.84
C LEU A 36 4.13 19.10 -1.94
N ASP A 37 2.85 19.23 -2.24
CA ASP A 37 1.85 18.35 -1.66
C ASP A 37 1.90 16.94 -2.32
N PHE A 38 1.16 15.99 -1.74
CA PHE A 38 1.15 14.60 -2.22
C PHE A 38 0.70 14.49 -3.68
N GLU A 39 -0.37 15.21 -4.05
CA GLU A 39 -0.96 15.13 -5.40
C GLU A 39 -0.02 15.72 -6.45
N ALA A 40 0.55 16.90 -6.17
CA ALA A 40 1.51 17.54 -7.05
C ALA A 40 2.76 16.66 -7.24
N ALA A 41 3.31 16.11 -6.16
CA ALA A 41 4.45 15.22 -6.22
C ALA A 41 4.15 13.92 -6.99
N LEU A 42 2.95 13.33 -6.81
CA LEU A 42 2.55 12.14 -7.56
C LEU A 42 2.45 12.45 -9.06
N ARG A 43 1.77 13.54 -9.43
CA ARG A 43 1.64 13.96 -10.84
C ARG A 43 3.00 14.23 -11.49
N GLU A 44 3.90 14.94 -10.80
CA GLU A 44 5.24 15.26 -11.29
C GLU A 44 6.06 13.97 -11.52
N ARG A 45 6.02 13.01 -10.57
CA ARG A 45 6.71 11.72 -10.72
C ARG A 45 6.13 10.87 -11.83
N VAL A 46 4.80 10.79 -11.97
CA VAL A 46 4.15 10.02 -13.04
C VAL A 46 4.40 10.65 -14.41
N ALA A 47 4.48 11.98 -14.51
CA ALA A 47 4.85 12.64 -15.76
C ALA A 47 6.24 12.23 -16.28
N MET A 48 7.17 11.88 -15.38
CA MET A 48 8.49 11.34 -15.76
C MET A 48 8.42 9.94 -16.40
N LEU A 49 7.33 9.20 -16.18
CA LEU A 49 7.10 7.86 -16.76
C LEU A 49 6.43 7.91 -18.14
N LYS A 50 6.21 9.09 -18.70
CA LYS A 50 5.60 9.24 -20.03
C LYS A 50 6.37 8.47 -21.10
N GLY A 51 5.66 7.65 -21.86
CA GLY A 51 6.25 6.83 -22.93
C GLY A 51 6.83 5.50 -22.46
N LEU A 52 6.81 5.18 -21.16
CA LEU A 52 7.21 3.88 -20.64
C LEU A 52 6.28 2.80 -21.22
N PRO A 53 6.79 1.73 -21.86
CA PRO A 53 5.98 0.64 -22.37
C PRO A 53 5.17 -0.06 -21.27
N LEU A 54 3.93 -0.43 -21.55
CA LEU A 54 3.10 -1.20 -20.61
C LEU A 54 3.70 -2.56 -20.26
N SER A 55 4.50 -3.13 -21.18
CA SER A 55 5.28 -4.35 -20.92
C SER A 55 6.28 -4.19 -19.78
N ASP A 56 6.81 -2.98 -19.56
CA ASP A 56 7.74 -2.72 -18.46
C ASP A 56 7.04 -2.67 -17.11
N LEU A 57 5.74 -2.34 -17.04
CA LEU A 57 4.95 -2.49 -15.82
C LEU A 57 4.87 -3.98 -15.41
N GLN A 58 4.64 -4.86 -16.40
CA GLN A 58 4.59 -6.29 -16.12
C GLN A 58 5.97 -6.82 -15.73
N ARG A 59 7.04 -6.38 -16.40
CA ARG A 59 8.40 -6.76 -16.03
C ARG A 59 8.77 -6.28 -14.63
N ALA A 60 8.42 -5.02 -14.26
CA ALA A 60 8.65 -4.50 -12.93
C ALA A 60 7.91 -5.35 -11.88
N TYR A 61 6.67 -5.75 -12.16
CA TYR A 61 5.93 -6.65 -11.27
C TYR A 61 6.63 -8.01 -11.14
N ASP A 62 6.98 -8.65 -12.23
CA ASP A 62 7.54 -10.00 -12.23
C ASP A 62 8.95 -10.08 -11.64
N GLU A 63 9.78 -9.05 -11.85
CA GLU A 63 11.19 -9.05 -11.46
C GLU A 63 11.45 -8.40 -10.09
N ARG A 64 10.57 -7.48 -9.62
CA ARG A 64 10.86 -6.62 -8.48
C ARG A 64 9.82 -6.68 -7.36
N VAL A 65 8.57 -7.07 -7.67
CA VAL A 65 7.50 -7.07 -6.67
C VAL A 65 7.40 -8.44 -6.01
N ALA A 66 7.67 -8.48 -4.71
CA ALA A 66 7.52 -9.67 -3.89
C ALA A 66 6.73 -9.33 -2.62
N LEU A 67 5.84 -10.24 -2.22
CA LEU A 67 5.15 -10.12 -0.93
C LEU A 67 6.16 -10.17 0.21
N ASN A 68 6.00 -9.27 1.18
CA ASN A 68 6.75 -9.36 2.43
C ASN A 68 6.41 -10.68 3.17
N PRO A 69 7.36 -11.24 3.91
CA PRO A 69 7.13 -12.44 4.70
C PRO A 69 5.90 -12.30 5.59
N GLY A 70 5.07 -13.32 5.59
CA GLY A 70 3.83 -13.37 6.38
C GLY A 70 2.64 -12.62 5.77
N ALA A 71 2.79 -11.85 4.69
CA ALA A 71 1.68 -11.07 4.10
C ALA A 71 0.51 -11.94 3.67
N ARG A 72 0.78 -13.03 2.94
CA ARG A 72 -0.25 -13.97 2.48
C ARG A 72 -0.90 -14.70 3.65
N THR A 73 -0.10 -15.20 4.59
CA THR A 73 -0.59 -15.88 5.80
C THR A 73 -1.49 -14.96 6.61
N LEU A 74 -1.09 -13.70 6.83
CA LEU A 74 -1.90 -12.70 7.52
C LEU A 74 -3.27 -12.55 6.86
N VAL A 75 -3.29 -12.24 5.58
CA VAL A 75 -4.54 -11.92 4.86
C VAL A 75 -5.45 -13.14 4.78
N ARG A 76 -4.92 -14.32 4.44
CA ARG A 76 -5.71 -15.56 4.33
C ARG A 76 -6.24 -16.02 5.67
N THR A 77 -5.46 -15.93 6.74
CA THR A 77 -5.91 -16.32 8.09
C THR A 77 -7.04 -15.41 8.55
N MET A 78 -6.88 -14.10 8.40
CA MET A 78 -7.95 -13.14 8.75
C MET A 78 -9.21 -13.37 7.90
N ALA A 79 -9.05 -13.60 6.60
CA ALA A 79 -10.18 -13.89 5.70
C ALA A 79 -10.90 -15.19 6.08
N ALA A 80 -10.18 -16.25 6.43
CA ALA A 80 -10.75 -17.50 6.92
C ALA A 80 -11.49 -17.30 8.26
N GLY A 81 -11.02 -16.36 9.10
CA GLY A 81 -11.69 -15.92 10.33
C GLY A 81 -12.90 -15.01 10.10
N GLY A 82 -13.30 -14.76 8.85
CA GLY A 82 -14.45 -13.93 8.48
C GLY A 82 -14.14 -12.43 8.37
N ALA A 83 -12.89 -12.01 8.47
CA ALA A 83 -12.53 -10.61 8.31
C ALA A 83 -12.58 -10.19 6.82
N ARG A 84 -13.07 -8.99 6.56
CA ARG A 84 -12.95 -8.35 5.24
C ARG A 84 -11.59 -7.67 5.11
N CYS A 85 -10.73 -8.18 4.24
CA CYS A 85 -9.39 -7.68 4.00
C CYS A 85 -9.37 -6.82 2.73
N VAL A 86 -8.92 -5.57 2.85
CA VAL A 86 -8.89 -4.60 1.75
C VAL A 86 -7.50 -3.96 1.64
N LEU A 87 -6.96 -3.90 0.44
CA LEU A 87 -5.68 -3.27 0.14
C LEU A 87 -5.90 -1.84 -0.36
N VAL A 88 -5.42 -0.85 0.40
CA VAL A 88 -5.54 0.57 0.04
C VAL A 88 -4.15 1.17 -0.14
N SER A 89 -3.88 1.77 -1.29
CA SER A 89 -2.55 2.26 -1.64
C SER A 89 -2.59 3.60 -2.38
N GLY A 90 -1.64 4.48 -2.09
CA GLY A 90 -1.34 5.64 -2.94
C GLY A 90 -0.60 5.28 -4.24
N GLY A 91 -0.21 3.99 -4.41
CA GLY A 91 0.37 3.46 -5.63
C GLY A 91 -0.68 3.22 -6.73
N PHE A 92 -0.46 2.22 -7.59
CA PHE A 92 -1.23 2.08 -8.84
C PHE A 92 -2.01 0.77 -8.94
N THR A 93 -3.20 0.85 -9.54
CA THR A 93 -4.14 -0.27 -9.71
C THR A 93 -3.52 -1.46 -10.45
N PHE A 94 -2.58 -1.22 -11.36
CA PHE A 94 -1.84 -2.28 -12.04
C PHE A 94 -1.16 -3.24 -11.05
N PHE A 95 -0.49 -2.67 -10.03
CA PHE A 95 0.21 -3.47 -9.01
C PHE A 95 -0.73 -3.95 -7.92
N THR A 96 -1.61 -3.06 -7.39
CA THR A 96 -2.47 -3.44 -6.28
C THR A 96 -3.45 -4.57 -6.62
N SER A 97 -3.94 -4.65 -7.86
CA SER A 97 -4.80 -5.75 -8.28
C SER A 97 -4.08 -7.11 -8.24
N ARG A 98 -2.83 -7.15 -8.71
CA ARG A 98 -2.00 -8.37 -8.71
C ARG A 98 -1.55 -8.77 -7.30
N VAL A 99 -1.12 -7.79 -6.51
CA VAL A 99 -0.72 -8.01 -5.10
C VAL A 99 -1.92 -8.47 -4.28
N ALA A 100 -3.08 -7.85 -4.46
CA ALA A 100 -4.31 -8.24 -3.77
C ALA A 100 -4.71 -9.68 -4.09
N GLN A 101 -4.65 -10.07 -5.35
CA GLN A 101 -4.91 -11.45 -5.77
C GLN A 101 -3.87 -12.42 -5.17
N ALA A 102 -2.59 -12.10 -5.24
CA ALA A 102 -1.51 -12.94 -4.72
C ALA A 102 -1.59 -13.14 -3.21
N ALA A 103 -1.96 -12.11 -2.45
CA ALA A 103 -2.07 -12.17 -1.00
C ALA A 103 -3.44 -12.69 -0.50
N GLY A 104 -4.50 -12.60 -1.31
CA GLY A 104 -5.86 -13.04 -0.96
C GLY A 104 -6.76 -11.94 -0.40
N PHE A 105 -6.51 -10.67 -0.72
CA PHE A 105 -7.40 -9.56 -0.37
C PHE A 105 -8.75 -9.65 -1.11
N HIS A 106 -9.83 -9.23 -0.45
CA HIS A 106 -11.18 -9.19 -1.03
C HIS A 106 -11.41 -8.04 -2.01
N ALA A 107 -10.70 -6.92 -1.78
CA ALA A 107 -10.80 -5.72 -2.61
C ALA A 107 -9.49 -4.92 -2.57
N GLN A 108 -9.33 -4.01 -3.53
CA GLN A 108 -8.22 -3.08 -3.56
C GLN A 108 -8.68 -1.69 -4.03
N ARG A 109 -7.98 -0.63 -3.57
CA ARG A 109 -8.19 0.76 -3.99
C ARG A 109 -6.83 1.41 -4.19
N ALA A 110 -6.62 2.02 -5.35
CA ALA A 110 -5.36 2.69 -5.71
C ALA A 110 -5.57 3.71 -6.83
N ASN A 111 -4.54 4.47 -7.15
CA ASN A 111 -4.54 5.39 -8.29
C ASN A 111 -4.43 4.64 -9.62
N THR A 112 -4.90 5.24 -10.69
CA THR A 112 -4.84 4.65 -12.03
C THR A 112 -3.85 5.41 -12.89
N LEU A 113 -2.89 4.71 -13.50
CA LEU A 113 -2.05 5.27 -14.56
C LEU A 113 -2.86 5.35 -15.84
N ILE A 114 -2.76 6.48 -16.54
CA ILE A 114 -3.42 6.65 -17.85
C ILE A 114 -2.53 6.09 -18.95
N GLU A 115 -3.12 5.27 -19.80
CA GLU A 115 -2.47 4.62 -20.93
C GLU A 115 -2.72 5.40 -22.23
N ALA A 116 -1.73 5.42 -23.11
CA ALA A 116 -1.80 5.98 -24.46
C ALA A 116 -1.29 4.95 -25.47
N GLY A 117 -2.19 4.07 -25.94
CA GLY A 117 -1.81 2.90 -26.71
C GLY A 117 -1.06 1.88 -25.84
N GLU A 118 0.16 1.52 -26.25
CA GLU A 118 0.99 0.54 -25.54
C GLU A 118 2.01 1.16 -24.56
N VAL A 119 1.84 2.46 -24.23
CA VAL A 119 2.73 3.19 -23.33
C VAL A 119 1.94 3.98 -22.30
N LEU A 120 2.62 4.42 -21.23
CA LEU A 120 2.04 5.35 -20.27
C LEU A 120 1.91 6.75 -20.86
N ALA A 121 0.77 7.41 -20.63
CA ALA A 121 0.55 8.80 -20.99
C ALA A 121 1.37 9.79 -20.15
N GLY A 122 1.87 9.34 -18.97
CA GLY A 122 2.50 10.21 -17.97
C GLY A 122 1.48 10.95 -17.14
N GLU A 123 0.27 10.43 -17.00
CA GLU A 123 -0.84 11.03 -16.29
C GLU A 123 -1.46 10.06 -15.28
N VAL A 124 -2.02 10.62 -14.20
CA VAL A 124 -2.78 9.89 -13.17
C VAL A 124 -4.26 10.21 -13.30
N GLY A 125 -5.08 9.16 -13.25
CA GLY A 125 -6.54 9.29 -13.23
C GLY A 125 -7.06 10.02 -12.00
N SER A 126 -8.23 10.66 -12.16
CA SER A 126 -8.90 11.35 -11.06
C SER A 126 -10.12 10.55 -10.58
N PRO A 127 -10.46 10.61 -9.29
CA PRO A 127 -9.78 11.35 -8.22
C PRO A 127 -8.48 10.67 -7.78
N ILE A 128 -7.52 11.46 -7.27
CA ILE A 128 -6.28 10.92 -6.70
C ILE A 128 -6.54 10.42 -5.28
N LEU A 129 -6.14 9.20 -5.02
CA LEU A 129 -6.14 8.55 -3.71
C LEU A 129 -4.93 9.02 -2.89
N GLY A 130 -5.13 10.04 -2.07
CA GLY A 130 -4.13 10.55 -1.14
C GLY A 130 -4.31 10.00 0.29
N ARG A 131 -3.74 10.72 1.25
CA ARG A 131 -3.76 10.38 2.69
C ARG A 131 -5.18 10.21 3.24
N GLU A 132 -6.09 11.13 2.91
CA GLU A 132 -7.47 11.11 3.43
C GLU A 132 -8.29 9.94 2.90
N ALA A 133 -7.99 9.48 1.68
CA ALA A 133 -8.68 8.37 1.07
C ALA A 133 -8.45 7.03 1.79
N LYS A 134 -7.32 6.85 2.49
CA LYS A 134 -7.07 5.64 3.30
C LYS A 134 -8.00 5.58 4.50
N LEU A 135 -8.18 6.69 5.22
CA LEU A 135 -9.12 6.76 6.34
C LEU A 135 -10.57 6.64 5.85
N ALA A 136 -10.92 7.28 4.73
CA ALA A 136 -12.24 7.16 4.12
C ALA A 136 -12.54 5.70 3.74
N ALA A 137 -11.58 5.01 3.10
CA ALA A 137 -11.70 3.60 2.76
C ALA A 137 -11.93 2.72 4.01
N LEU A 138 -11.18 2.92 5.10
CA LEU A 138 -11.40 2.18 6.36
C LEU A 138 -12.84 2.35 6.86
N ARG A 139 -13.33 3.59 6.91
CA ARG A 139 -14.70 3.90 7.38
C ARG A 139 -15.78 3.31 6.48
N GLU A 140 -15.62 3.44 5.17
CA GLU A 140 -16.58 2.91 4.18
C GLU A 140 -16.65 1.38 4.22
N GLU A 141 -15.49 0.70 4.27
CA GLU A 141 -15.45 -0.76 4.30
C GLU A 141 -15.98 -1.31 5.63
N ALA A 142 -15.69 -0.67 6.76
CA ALA A 142 -16.26 -1.02 8.06
C ALA A 142 -17.78 -0.85 8.04
N ALA A 143 -18.28 0.30 7.59
CA ALA A 143 -19.72 0.57 7.48
C ALA A 143 -20.43 -0.41 6.55
N ALA A 144 -19.81 -0.80 5.44
CA ALA A 144 -20.38 -1.73 4.46
C ALA A 144 -20.66 -3.13 5.03
N ILE A 145 -19.93 -3.54 6.06
CA ILE A 145 -20.12 -4.82 6.77
C ILE A 145 -20.76 -4.66 8.15
N GLY A 146 -21.20 -3.43 8.51
CA GLY A 146 -21.80 -3.15 9.81
C GLY A 146 -20.82 -3.26 11.00
N ALA A 147 -19.52 -3.14 10.76
CA ALA A 147 -18.51 -3.19 11.81
C ALA A 147 -18.23 -1.80 12.40
N ASP A 148 -17.99 -1.73 13.70
CA ASP A 148 -17.46 -0.55 14.36
C ASP A 148 -15.95 -0.43 14.07
N LEU A 149 -15.41 0.81 14.09
CA LEU A 149 -13.97 1.02 13.89
C LEU A 149 -13.11 0.32 14.95
N THR A 150 -13.63 0.12 16.15
CA THR A 150 -12.95 -0.64 17.21
C THR A 150 -12.72 -2.11 16.85
N ALA A 151 -13.47 -2.64 15.88
CA ALA A 151 -13.30 -4.00 15.35
C ALA A 151 -12.42 -4.05 14.07
N THR A 152 -11.69 -2.97 13.77
CA THR A 152 -10.84 -2.89 12.57
C THR A 152 -9.36 -2.98 12.91
N LEU A 153 -8.57 -3.49 11.97
CA LEU A 153 -7.11 -3.46 11.96
C LEU A 153 -6.62 -2.66 10.77
N ALA A 154 -5.69 -1.74 11.01
CA ALA A 154 -4.97 -1.03 9.95
C ALA A 154 -3.46 -1.18 10.14
N VAL A 155 -2.73 -1.37 9.05
CA VAL A 155 -1.27 -1.49 9.04
C VAL A 155 -0.66 -0.62 7.95
N GLY A 156 0.46 0.01 8.27
CA GLY A 156 1.20 0.87 7.34
C GLY A 156 2.57 1.26 7.88
N ASP A 157 3.36 1.93 7.07
CA ASP A 157 4.75 2.34 7.36
C ASP A 157 4.96 3.85 7.27
N GLY A 158 4.11 4.56 6.55
CA GLY A 158 4.29 5.96 6.20
C GLY A 158 3.33 6.93 6.88
N ALA A 159 3.68 8.23 6.87
CA ALA A 159 2.84 9.29 7.43
C ALA A 159 1.47 9.41 6.72
N ASN A 160 1.35 8.92 5.49
CA ASN A 160 0.10 8.82 4.74
C ASN A 160 -0.86 7.75 5.29
N ASP A 161 -0.37 6.83 6.16
CA ASP A 161 -1.17 5.81 6.81
C ASP A 161 -1.70 6.24 8.19
N LEU A 162 -1.11 7.29 8.75
CA LEU A 162 -1.27 7.66 10.15
C LEU A 162 -2.74 7.86 10.56
N ALA A 163 -3.50 8.62 9.79
CA ALA A 163 -4.91 8.88 10.11
C ALA A 163 -5.76 7.58 10.11
N MET A 164 -5.44 6.62 9.24
CA MET A 164 -6.09 5.31 9.21
C MET A 164 -5.64 4.45 10.41
N ILE A 165 -4.34 4.47 10.73
CA ILE A 165 -3.75 3.73 11.87
C ILE A 165 -4.35 4.22 13.19
N GLU A 166 -4.46 5.53 13.40
CA GLU A 166 -5.02 6.13 14.61
C GLU A 166 -6.52 5.85 14.77
N ALA A 167 -7.27 5.79 13.67
CA ALA A 167 -8.71 5.57 13.70
C ALA A 167 -9.12 4.11 13.87
N ALA A 168 -8.25 3.16 13.57
CA ALA A 168 -8.53 1.74 13.69
C ALA A 168 -8.56 1.27 15.14
N GLY A 169 -9.32 0.22 15.45
CA GLY A 169 -9.29 -0.44 16.76
C GLY A 169 -7.91 -1.01 17.10
N LEU A 170 -7.19 -1.53 16.08
CA LEU A 170 -5.80 -1.92 16.18
C LEU A 170 -5.01 -1.32 15.02
N GLY A 171 -4.35 -0.20 15.27
CA GLY A 171 -3.44 0.44 14.33
C GLY A 171 -2.00 -0.03 14.53
N VAL A 172 -1.37 -0.59 13.49
CA VAL A 172 -0.04 -1.18 13.57
C VAL A 172 0.94 -0.45 12.64
N ALA A 173 2.06 -0.01 13.20
CA ALA A 173 3.20 0.50 12.45
C ALA A 173 4.11 -0.68 12.07
N TYR A 174 4.26 -0.97 10.78
CA TYR A 174 5.11 -2.06 10.29
C TYR A 174 6.39 -1.49 9.67
N ARG A 175 7.54 -1.73 10.33
CA ARG A 175 8.87 -1.21 9.90
C ARG A 175 8.80 0.28 9.54
N ALA A 176 8.00 1.00 10.32
CA ALA A 176 7.53 2.34 9.99
C ALA A 176 8.55 3.42 10.34
N LYS A 177 8.36 4.58 9.75
CA LYS A 177 9.06 5.79 10.14
C LYS A 177 8.78 6.14 11.61
N PRO A 178 9.76 6.73 12.35
CA PRO A 178 9.61 6.98 13.79
C PRO A 178 8.34 7.75 14.17
N VAL A 179 7.90 8.70 13.36
CA VAL A 179 6.68 9.49 13.59
C VAL A 179 5.42 8.62 13.55
N VAL A 180 5.37 7.60 12.71
CA VAL A 180 4.25 6.66 12.62
C VAL A 180 4.30 5.66 13.77
N ALA A 181 5.49 5.12 14.05
CA ALA A 181 5.70 4.18 15.15
C ALA A 181 5.35 4.77 16.53
N ALA A 182 5.50 6.09 16.71
CA ALA A 182 5.18 6.79 17.97
C ALA A 182 3.69 6.97 18.21
N GLN A 183 2.85 6.88 17.17
CA GLN A 183 1.40 7.17 17.25
C GLN A 183 0.53 5.93 17.00
N ALA A 184 1.13 4.82 16.59
CA ALA A 184 0.42 3.55 16.40
C ALA A 184 0.14 2.85 17.73
N HIS A 185 -0.92 2.04 17.79
CA HIS A 185 -1.26 1.23 18.96
C HIS A 185 -0.23 0.12 19.22
N ALA A 186 0.36 -0.40 18.14
CA ALA A 186 1.43 -1.41 18.19
C ALA A 186 2.44 -1.17 17.07
N LYS A 187 3.64 -1.73 17.21
CA LYS A 187 4.67 -1.68 16.18
C LYS A 187 5.34 -3.03 15.96
N VAL A 188 5.75 -3.28 14.72
CA VAL A 188 6.50 -4.47 14.31
C VAL A 188 7.74 -4.00 13.54
N ASP A 189 8.90 -4.03 14.20
CA ASP A 189 10.17 -3.56 13.61
C ASP A 189 11.00 -4.71 13.02
N HIS A 190 10.94 -5.92 13.61
CA HIS A 190 11.85 -7.03 13.30
C HIS A 190 11.13 -8.31 12.86
N ALA A 191 9.90 -8.55 13.34
CA ALA A 191 9.11 -9.70 12.94
C ALA A 191 8.51 -9.53 11.53
N ASP A 192 7.96 -10.60 10.98
CA ASP A 192 7.17 -10.54 9.76
C ASP A 192 5.70 -10.16 10.04
N LEU A 193 4.87 -10.11 9.00
CA LEU A 193 3.48 -9.68 9.11
C LEU A 193 2.59 -10.66 9.88
N THR A 194 3.03 -11.90 10.15
CA THR A 194 2.27 -12.83 11.00
C THR A 194 2.18 -12.36 12.45
N ALA A 195 3.07 -11.45 12.90
CA ALA A 195 2.98 -10.82 14.21
C ALA A 195 1.61 -10.17 14.46
N LEU A 196 0.97 -9.63 13.41
CA LEU A 196 -0.35 -9.02 13.51
C LEU A 196 -1.45 -10.04 13.86
N LEU A 197 -1.27 -11.31 13.53
CA LEU A 197 -2.19 -12.38 13.92
C LEU A 197 -2.12 -12.64 15.42
N TYR A 198 -0.92 -12.68 15.98
CA TYR A 198 -0.75 -12.85 17.44
C TYR A 198 -1.35 -11.68 18.23
N PHE A 199 -1.25 -10.44 17.72
CA PHE A 199 -1.90 -9.29 18.36
C PHE A 199 -3.43 -9.41 18.42
N GLN A 200 -4.02 -10.19 17.52
CA GLN A 200 -5.45 -10.47 17.45
C GLN A 200 -5.85 -11.74 18.22
N GLY A 201 -4.90 -12.44 18.85
CA GLY A 201 -5.14 -13.66 19.62
C GLY A 201 -5.12 -14.96 18.82
N TYR A 202 -4.76 -14.94 17.53
CA TYR A 202 -4.52 -16.18 16.79
C TYR A 202 -3.27 -16.89 17.31
N SER A 203 -3.31 -18.21 17.31
CA SER A 203 -2.14 -19.07 17.54
C SER A 203 -1.54 -19.53 16.21
N ALA A 204 -0.30 -20.01 16.21
CA ALA A 204 0.33 -20.51 15.00
C ALA A 204 -0.45 -21.67 14.33
N GLN A 205 -1.27 -22.39 15.10
CA GLN A 205 -2.12 -23.49 14.58
C GLN A 205 -3.32 -22.98 13.77
N ASP A 206 -3.71 -21.73 13.96
CA ASP A 206 -4.80 -21.08 13.25
C ASP A 206 -4.38 -20.52 11.90
N PHE A 207 -3.06 -20.49 11.61
CA PHE A 207 -2.52 -19.86 10.41
C PHE A 207 -2.87 -20.65 9.15
N VAL A 208 -3.47 -19.97 8.19
CA VAL A 208 -3.67 -20.49 6.84
C VAL A 208 -2.36 -20.31 6.07
N THR A 209 -1.57 -21.37 6.01
CA THR A 209 -0.39 -21.49 5.14
C THR A 209 -0.77 -22.11 3.81
N ASP A 210 0.04 -21.90 2.77
CA ASP A 210 -0.21 -22.49 1.42
C ASP A 210 -0.24 -24.02 1.44
#